data_ce03cdab2e0b721af714e5a73e4bccfa
#
_entry.id   ce03cdab2e0b721af714e5a73e4bccfa
#
_cell.length_a   1.000
_cell.length_b   1.000
_cell.length_c   1.000
_cell.angle_alpha   90.00
_cell.angle_beta   90.00
_cell.angle_gamma   90.00
#
_symmetry.space_group_name_H-M   'P 1'
#
loop_
_entity.id
_entity.type
_entity.pdbx_description
1 polymer ?
#
loop_
_entity_poly.entity_id
_entity_poly.type
_entity_poly.pdbx_seq_one_letter_code
_entity_poly.pdbx_strand_id
1 'polypeptide(L)'
;LYSHPPIADCYIVGSDQVWNPDITKKYWKIFFLDFGSKETKRISYASSIGVNKWMYNLYTESIHKLFLSFSHVTCREETGVEILKDVFGISAKCVLDPTLLFDSYDEFVPKRKENKTLVYYPLSEDDELESYCNELAYKLGLQPINTNKKTTILGKLIYNRVGVEDW
;
A
#
# COMPACT_ATOMS: atom_id res chain seq x y z
N LEU A 1 -1.17 -14.94 13.83
CA LEU A 1 0.15 -15.15 13.21
C LEU A 1 1.19 -15.61 14.22
N TYR A 2 1.27 -15.03 15.43
CA TYR A 2 2.27 -15.44 16.42
C TYR A 2 2.05 -16.85 16.98
N SER A 3 0.80 -17.25 17.20
CA SER A 3 0.45 -18.56 17.74
C SER A 3 0.46 -19.67 16.70
N HIS A 4 0.14 -19.34 15.47
CA HIS A 4 0.05 -20.30 14.35
C HIS A 4 0.59 -19.63 13.08
N PRO A 5 1.92 -19.47 12.96
CA PRO A 5 2.52 -18.88 11.77
C PRO A 5 2.32 -19.83 10.57
N PRO A 6 2.13 -19.31 9.35
CA PRO A 6 2.09 -20.13 8.17
C PRO A 6 3.43 -20.87 7.98
N ILE A 7 3.39 -22.12 7.55
CA ILE A 7 4.58 -22.87 7.19
C ILE A 7 4.93 -22.49 5.75
N ALA A 8 6.13 -21.95 5.54
CA ALA A 8 6.61 -21.54 4.22
C ALA A 8 8.14 -21.53 4.19
N ASP A 9 8.72 -21.65 3.01
CA ASP A 9 10.16 -21.55 2.78
C ASP A 9 10.64 -20.09 2.80
N CYS A 10 9.74 -19.16 2.49
CA CYS A 10 10.01 -17.73 2.46
C CYS A 10 8.78 -16.91 2.84
N TYR A 11 8.98 -15.91 3.67
CA TYR A 11 8.00 -14.85 3.92
C TYR A 11 8.38 -13.61 3.12
N ILE A 12 7.40 -13.02 2.47
CA ILE A 12 7.56 -11.79 1.69
C ILE A 12 6.67 -10.71 2.29
N VAL A 13 7.19 -9.51 2.47
CA VAL A 13 6.42 -8.33 2.90
C VAL A 13 6.53 -7.22 1.85
N GLY A 14 5.45 -6.53 1.60
CA GLY A 14 5.30 -5.42 0.66
C GLY A 14 3.92 -5.45 0.02
N SER A 15 3.55 -4.47 -0.81
CA SER A 15 4.38 -3.34 -1.24
C SER A 15 4.02 -2.01 -0.56
N ASP A 16 2.96 -1.92 0.21
CA ASP A 16 2.43 -0.67 0.78
C ASP A 16 3.31 -0.12 1.95
N GLN A 17 2.83 0.91 2.62
CA GLN A 17 3.50 1.58 3.76
C GLN A 17 3.56 0.67 5.02
N VAL A 18 3.99 -0.55 4.80
CA VAL A 18 4.05 -1.61 5.83
C VAL A 18 5.10 -1.33 6.92
N TRP A 19 6.03 -0.43 6.65
CA TRP A 19 7.07 -0.01 7.58
C TRP A 19 6.84 1.36 8.20
N ASN A 20 5.64 1.90 8.03
CA ASN A 20 5.21 3.14 8.68
C ASN A 20 4.55 2.83 10.04
N PRO A 21 5.17 3.18 11.18
CA PRO A 21 4.59 2.91 12.50
C PRO A 21 3.27 3.62 12.76
N ASP A 22 3.01 4.79 12.13
CA ASP A 22 1.76 5.51 12.27
C ASP A 22 0.58 4.81 11.58
N ILE A 23 0.86 3.99 10.58
CA ILE A 23 -0.14 3.17 9.89
C ILE A 23 -0.27 1.80 10.56
N THR A 24 0.84 1.12 10.79
CA THR A 24 0.86 -0.25 11.32
C THR A 24 0.61 -0.33 12.83
N LYS A 25 0.84 0.76 13.56
CA LYS A 25 0.56 0.92 15.00
C LYS A 25 1.04 -0.29 15.82
N LYS A 26 0.18 -0.87 16.63
CA LYS A 26 0.51 -2.04 17.48
C LYS A 26 0.88 -3.32 16.71
N TYR A 27 0.61 -3.36 15.41
CA TYR A 27 0.88 -4.53 14.56
C TYR A 27 2.20 -4.44 13.79
N TRP A 28 2.98 -3.37 13.97
CA TRP A 28 4.20 -3.11 13.21
C TRP A 28 5.15 -4.30 13.10
N LYS A 29 5.33 -5.09 14.17
CA LYS A 29 6.21 -6.27 14.17
C LYS A 29 5.82 -7.33 13.14
N ILE A 30 4.52 -7.50 12.88
CA ILE A 30 4.02 -8.47 11.88
C ILE A 30 4.55 -8.11 10.49
N PHE A 31 4.60 -6.81 10.19
CA PHE A 31 5.10 -6.30 8.92
C PHE A 31 6.64 -6.31 8.82
N PHE A 32 7.33 -6.59 9.93
CA PHE A 32 8.74 -6.95 9.93
C PHE A 32 8.95 -8.47 10.00
N LEU A 33 7.91 -9.26 9.73
CA LEU A 33 7.93 -10.72 9.68
C LEU A 33 8.47 -11.36 10.97
N ASP A 34 8.20 -10.72 12.14
CA ASP A 34 8.62 -11.19 13.46
C ASP A 34 7.72 -12.35 13.92
N PHE A 35 7.71 -13.44 13.14
CA PHE A 35 6.97 -14.66 13.42
C PHE A 35 7.58 -15.86 12.69
N GLY A 36 7.11 -17.07 13.03
CA GLY A 36 7.54 -18.32 12.38
C GLY A 36 8.95 -18.76 12.73
N SER A 37 9.49 -19.72 11.97
CA SER A 37 10.84 -20.25 12.17
C SER A 37 11.91 -19.22 11.80
N LYS A 38 13.03 -19.24 12.51
CA LYS A 38 14.19 -18.40 12.18
C LYS A 38 14.90 -18.82 10.89
N GLU A 39 14.75 -20.07 10.49
CA GLU A 39 15.30 -20.61 9.25
C GLU A 39 14.51 -20.18 8.02
N THR A 40 13.24 -19.80 8.17
CA THR A 40 12.42 -19.29 7.07
C THR A 40 13.02 -17.99 6.53
N LYS A 41 13.31 -17.92 5.24
CA LYS A 41 13.81 -16.71 4.59
C LYS A 41 12.82 -15.57 4.74
N ARG A 42 13.33 -14.35 4.90
CA ARG A 42 12.55 -13.12 4.96
C ARG A 42 13.06 -12.16 3.91
N ILE A 43 12.17 -11.68 3.08
CA ILE A 43 12.48 -10.66 2.07
C ILE A 43 11.42 -9.57 2.06
N SER A 44 11.79 -8.38 1.63
CA SER A 44 10.80 -7.37 1.28
C SER A 44 10.79 -7.12 -0.22
N TYR A 45 9.61 -6.87 -0.76
CA TYR A 45 9.47 -6.44 -2.13
C TYR A 45 8.69 -5.12 -2.18
N ALA A 46 9.36 -4.06 -2.64
CA ALA A 46 8.80 -2.72 -2.79
C ALA A 46 8.09 -2.20 -1.52
N SER A 47 8.53 -2.61 -0.32
CA SER A 47 7.96 -2.11 0.93
C SER A 47 8.20 -0.62 1.08
N SER A 48 7.24 0.12 1.65
CA SER A 48 7.34 1.56 1.84
C SER A 48 7.44 1.93 3.32
N ILE A 49 8.29 2.93 3.60
CA ILE A 49 8.36 3.60 4.90
C ILE A 49 7.33 4.72 4.98
N GLY A 50 6.98 5.34 3.84
CA GLY A 50 5.91 6.32 3.70
C GLY A 50 6.16 7.66 4.39
N VAL A 51 7.41 7.96 4.78
CA VAL A 51 7.81 9.25 5.36
C VAL A 51 9.12 9.72 4.74
N ASN A 52 9.31 11.04 4.69
CA ASN A 52 10.54 11.62 4.15
C ASN A 52 11.68 11.69 5.17
N LYS A 53 11.36 11.50 6.47
CA LYS A 53 12.33 11.52 7.56
C LYS A 53 11.88 10.57 8.65
N TRP A 54 12.82 9.79 9.17
CA TRP A 54 12.55 8.90 10.29
C TRP A 54 12.44 9.67 11.61
N MET A 55 11.28 9.59 12.27
CA MET A 55 10.97 10.28 13.52
C MET A 55 10.64 9.32 14.67
N TYR A 56 10.76 8.02 14.44
CA TYR A 56 10.27 6.97 15.35
C TYR A 56 11.40 6.36 16.19
N ASN A 57 12.12 7.21 16.94
CA ASN A 57 13.32 6.81 17.70
C ASN A 57 13.09 5.64 18.65
N LEU A 58 11.89 5.54 19.27
CA LEU A 58 11.53 4.45 20.17
C LEU A 58 11.50 3.07 19.52
N TYR A 59 11.31 3.01 18.20
CA TYR A 59 11.24 1.77 17.44
C TYR A 59 12.56 1.41 16.77
N THR A 60 13.50 2.36 16.63
CA THR A 60 14.68 2.25 15.77
C THR A 60 15.52 1.01 16.10
N GLU A 61 15.89 0.81 17.37
CA GLU A 61 16.71 -0.33 17.74
C GLU A 61 15.99 -1.68 17.52
N SER A 62 14.72 -1.73 17.87
CA SER A 62 13.92 -2.95 17.68
C SER A 62 13.75 -3.29 16.20
N ILE A 63 13.47 -2.30 15.36
CA ILE A 63 13.34 -2.45 13.91
C ILE A 63 14.67 -2.84 13.27
N HIS A 64 15.78 -2.23 13.70
CA HIS A 64 17.11 -2.61 13.21
C HIS A 64 17.38 -4.11 13.43
N LYS A 65 17.11 -4.62 14.64
CA LYS A 65 17.26 -6.05 14.95
C LYS A 65 16.43 -6.95 14.04
N LEU A 66 15.22 -6.53 13.70
CA LEU A 66 14.35 -7.29 12.78
C LEU A 66 14.86 -7.28 11.35
N PHE A 67 15.39 -6.14 10.87
CA PHE A 67 16.00 -6.07 9.54
C PHE A 67 17.18 -7.02 9.36
N LEU A 68 17.95 -7.31 10.42
CA LEU A 68 19.06 -8.26 10.37
C LEU A 68 18.62 -9.70 10.01
N SER A 69 17.33 -10.01 10.15
CA SER A 69 16.76 -11.30 9.74
C SER A 69 16.36 -11.35 8.26
N PHE A 70 16.40 -10.23 7.55
CA PHE A 70 16.04 -10.18 6.14
C PHE A 70 17.22 -10.59 5.26
N SER A 71 16.98 -11.51 4.34
CA SER A 71 17.95 -11.90 3.33
C SER A 71 18.12 -10.85 2.23
N HIS A 72 17.02 -10.19 1.87
CA HIS A 72 16.99 -9.13 0.86
C HIS A 72 15.97 -8.06 1.27
N VAL A 73 16.37 -6.80 1.07
CA VAL A 73 15.54 -5.65 1.37
C VAL A 73 15.39 -4.80 0.11
N THR A 74 14.16 -4.55 -0.29
CA THR A 74 13.83 -3.59 -1.35
C THR A 74 12.76 -2.63 -0.87
N CYS A 75 12.82 -1.39 -1.36
CA CYS A 75 11.91 -0.31 -1.03
C CYS A 75 11.33 0.28 -2.31
N ARG A 76 10.14 0.85 -2.26
CA ARG A 76 9.50 1.41 -3.45
C ARG A 76 9.86 2.88 -3.71
N GLU A 77 10.45 3.56 -2.73
CA GLU A 77 10.89 4.96 -2.84
C GLU A 77 12.34 5.15 -2.46
N GLU A 78 13.04 6.06 -3.15
CA GLU A 78 14.45 6.40 -2.90
C GLU A 78 14.66 6.97 -1.48
N THR A 79 13.74 7.80 -0.99
CA THR A 79 13.79 8.32 0.39
C THR A 79 13.75 7.21 1.43
N GLY A 80 13.03 6.12 1.16
CA GLY A 80 13.01 4.92 2.00
C GLY A 80 14.36 4.20 1.97
N VAL A 81 15.01 4.10 0.82
CA VAL A 81 16.36 3.52 0.70
C VAL A 81 17.38 4.33 1.48
N GLU A 82 17.32 5.67 1.43
CA GLU A 82 18.15 6.55 2.22
C GLU A 82 17.95 6.35 3.73
N ILE A 83 16.70 6.31 4.18
CA ILE A 83 16.36 6.04 5.59
C ILE A 83 16.90 4.66 6.03
N LEU A 84 16.71 3.62 5.21
CA LEU A 84 17.22 2.28 5.51
C LEU A 84 18.73 2.27 5.71
N LYS A 85 19.46 2.99 4.86
CA LYS A 85 20.90 3.13 4.94
C LYS A 85 21.35 3.97 6.13
N ASP A 86 20.81 5.18 6.27
CA ASP A 86 21.35 6.18 7.20
C ASP A 86 20.92 5.95 8.64
N VAL A 87 19.71 5.42 8.85
CA VAL A 87 19.15 5.17 10.19
C VAL A 87 19.40 3.73 10.65
N PHE A 88 19.29 2.77 9.74
CA PHE A 88 19.35 1.34 10.10
C PHE A 88 20.61 0.65 9.61
N GLY A 89 21.45 1.28 8.77
CA GLY A 89 22.64 0.64 8.20
C GLY A 89 22.29 -0.51 7.23
N ILE A 90 21.09 -0.54 6.68
CA ILE A 90 20.59 -1.61 5.82
C ILE A 90 20.77 -1.21 4.35
N SER A 91 21.43 -2.07 3.58
CA SER A 91 21.52 -1.92 2.13
C SER A 91 20.22 -2.38 1.47
N ALA A 92 19.58 -1.49 0.74
CA ALA A 92 18.34 -1.76 0.02
C ALA A 92 18.44 -1.26 -1.43
N LYS A 93 17.54 -1.76 -2.29
CA LYS A 93 17.37 -1.26 -3.66
C LYS A 93 15.99 -0.64 -3.81
N CYS A 94 15.89 0.47 -4.53
CA CYS A 94 14.62 1.00 -5.00
C CYS A 94 14.11 0.13 -6.15
N VAL A 95 12.84 -0.30 -6.07
CA VAL A 95 12.19 -1.12 -7.09
C VAL A 95 10.77 -0.63 -7.31
N LEU A 96 10.22 -0.90 -8.50
CA LEU A 96 8.84 -0.56 -8.82
C LEU A 96 7.84 -1.33 -7.93
N ASP A 97 6.72 -0.69 -7.65
CA ASP A 97 5.57 -1.38 -7.06
C ASP A 97 5.16 -2.55 -7.97
N PRO A 98 4.78 -3.73 -7.42
CA PRO A 98 4.45 -4.90 -8.24
C PRO A 98 3.29 -4.65 -9.21
N THR A 99 2.40 -3.70 -8.93
CA THR A 99 1.35 -3.32 -9.87
C THR A 99 1.88 -2.73 -11.17
N LEU A 100 3.09 -2.19 -11.19
CA LEU A 100 3.73 -1.65 -12.39
C LEU A 100 4.54 -2.68 -13.19
N LEU A 101 4.57 -3.94 -12.74
CA LEU A 101 5.28 -5.02 -13.43
C LEU A 101 4.43 -5.73 -14.49
N PHE A 102 3.12 -5.46 -14.52
CA PHE A 102 2.22 -6.00 -15.53
C PHE A 102 2.21 -5.10 -16.76
N ASP A 103 2.35 -5.69 -17.92
CA ASP A 103 2.27 -4.98 -19.20
C ASP A 103 0.84 -4.55 -19.54
N SER A 104 -0.16 -5.33 -19.10
CA SER A 104 -1.58 -5.03 -19.29
C SER A 104 -2.41 -5.66 -18.16
N TYR A 105 -3.48 -4.96 -17.81
CA TYR A 105 -4.52 -5.43 -16.89
C TYR A 105 -5.80 -5.87 -17.62
N ASP A 106 -5.78 -5.97 -18.95
CA ASP A 106 -6.97 -6.22 -19.76
C ASP A 106 -7.72 -7.50 -19.41
N GLU A 107 -7.00 -8.53 -18.91
CA GLU A 107 -7.62 -9.78 -18.48
C GLU A 107 -8.41 -9.64 -17.17
N PHE A 108 -8.09 -8.62 -16.34
CA PHE A 108 -8.76 -8.34 -15.07
C PHE A 108 -9.85 -7.27 -15.21
N VAL A 109 -9.87 -6.55 -16.35
CA VAL A 109 -10.85 -5.50 -16.59
C VAL A 109 -12.08 -6.10 -17.28
N PRO A 110 -13.25 -6.11 -16.63
CA PRO A 110 -14.45 -6.60 -17.27
C PRO A 110 -14.77 -5.78 -18.52
N LYS A 111 -15.16 -6.46 -19.62
CA LYS A 111 -15.63 -5.78 -20.83
C LYS A 111 -16.94 -5.06 -20.52
N ARG A 112 -16.86 -3.84 -19.99
CA ARG A 112 -18.01 -2.99 -19.68
C ARG A 112 -18.28 -2.03 -20.83
N LYS A 113 -19.55 -1.65 -20.97
CA LYS A 113 -19.92 -0.49 -21.79
C LYS A 113 -19.29 0.75 -21.18
N GLU A 114 -18.76 1.62 -22.04
CA GLU A 114 -18.27 2.93 -21.59
C GLU A 114 -19.38 3.65 -20.83
N ASN A 115 -19.17 3.89 -19.58
CA ASN A 115 -20.01 4.75 -18.77
C ASN A 115 -19.42 6.16 -18.88
N LYS A 116 -20.25 7.16 -19.17
CA LYS A 116 -19.81 8.57 -19.17
C LYS A 116 -19.62 9.06 -17.73
N THR A 117 -18.62 8.51 -17.03
CA THR A 117 -18.35 8.80 -15.61
C THR A 117 -16.93 9.31 -15.40
N LEU A 118 -16.77 10.24 -14.49
CA LEU A 118 -15.50 10.66 -13.91
C LEU A 118 -15.45 10.09 -12.48
N VAL A 119 -14.60 9.09 -12.27
CA VAL A 119 -14.43 8.46 -10.94
C VAL A 119 -13.27 9.14 -10.21
N TYR A 120 -13.45 9.48 -8.95
CA TYR A 120 -12.37 10.00 -8.10
C TYR A 120 -12.42 9.40 -6.70
N TYR A 121 -11.24 9.24 -6.10
CA TYR A 121 -11.05 8.64 -4.78
C TYR A 121 -10.27 9.60 -3.87
N PRO A 122 -10.94 10.42 -3.05
CA PRO A 122 -10.28 11.26 -2.06
C PRO A 122 -9.81 10.41 -0.87
N LEU A 123 -8.58 10.62 -0.41
CA LEU A 123 -8.04 9.93 0.78
C LEU A 123 -8.65 10.48 2.09
N SER A 124 -9.15 11.70 2.08
CA SER A 124 -9.85 12.38 3.16
C SER A 124 -11.01 13.19 2.61
N GLU A 125 -11.90 13.66 3.46
CA GLU A 125 -12.92 14.64 3.04
C GLU A 125 -12.22 15.91 2.57
N ASP A 126 -12.52 16.34 1.34
CA ASP A 126 -11.89 17.47 0.66
C ASP A 126 -12.93 18.13 -0.27
N ASP A 127 -13.52 19.22 0.21
CA ASP A 127 -14.58 19.93 -0.51
C ASP A 127 -14.03 20.65 -1.76
N GLU A 128 -12.77 21.07 -1.75
CA GLU A 128 -12.13 21.72 -2.90
C GLU A 128 -11.92 20.72 -4.03
N LEU A 129 -11.38 19.55 -3.72
CA LEU A 129 -11.24 18.45 -4.69
C LEU A 129 -12.59 18.01 -5.24
N GLU A 130 -13.61 17.91 -4.39
CA GLU A 130 -14.96 17.55 -4.83
C GLU A 130 -15.54 18.59 -5.79
N SER A 131 -15.41 19.87 -5.45
CA SER A 131 -15.85 20.98 -6.30
C SER A 131 -15.14 20.97 -7.66
N TYR A 132 -13.83 20.75 -7.66
CA TYR A 132 -13.02 20.63 -8.86
C TYR A 132 -13.44 19.44 -9.73
N CYS A 133 -13.65 18.27 -9.14
CA CYS A 133 -14.08 17.07 -9.87
C CYS A 133 -15.48 17.25 -10.48
N ASN A 134 -16.40 17.92 -9.77
CA ASN A 134 -17.73 18.22 -10.29
C ASN A 134 -17.67 19.19 -11.48
N GLU A 135 -16.87 20.23 -11.38
CA GLU A 135 -16.67 21.21 -12.47
C GLU A 135 -16.05 20.53 -13.70
N LEU A 136 -15.02 19.71 -13.48
CA LEU A 136 -14.36 18.96 -14.56
C LEU A 136 -15.33 17.98 -15.24
N ALA A 137 -16.09 17.22 -14.45
CA ALA A 137 -17.09 16.30 -14.96
C ALA A 137 -18.13 17.04 -15.82
N TYR A 138 -18.61 18.18 -15.35
CA TYR A 138 -19.55 19.02 -16.10
C TYR A 138 -18.95 19.47 -17.45
N LYS A 139 -17.71 19.98 -17.45
CA LYS A 139 -17.02 20.42 -18.69
C LYS A 139 -16.81 19.29 -19.69
N LEU A 140 -16.62 18.06 -19.21
CA LEU A 140 -16.40 16.88 -20.04
C LEU A 140 -17.69 16.14 -20.40
N GLY A 141 -18.86 16.57 -19.90
CA GLY A 141 -20.13 15.87 -20.10
C GLY A 141 -20.18 14.49 -19.42
N LEU A 142 -19.48 14.35 -18.31
CA LEU A 142 -19.38 13.13 -17.50
C LEU A 142 -20.19 13.25 -16.22
N GLN A 143 -20.55 12.11 -15.62
CA GLN A 143 -21.14 12.05 -14.28
C GLN A 143 -20.04 11.83 -13.24
N PRO A 144 -19.88 12.71 -12.22
CA PRO A 144 -18.89 12.52 -11.18
C PRO A 144 -19.30 11.43 -10.21
N ILE A 145 -18.37 10.55 -9.83
CA ILE A 145 -18.55 9.48 -8.83
C ILE A 145 -17.44 9.57 -7.81
N ASN A 146 -17.80 9.89 -6.57
CA ASN A 146 -16.89 9.83 -5.41
C ASN A 146 -16.96 8.42 -4.80
N THR A 147 -15.88 7.64 -4.89
CA THR A 147 -15.85 6.26 -4.38
C THR A 147 -15.73 6.17 -2.87
N ASN A 148 -15.37 7.26 -2.19
CA ASN A 148 -15.25 7.29 -0.72
C ASN A 148 -16.52 7.82 -0.01
N LYS A 149 -17.44 8.47 -0.72
CA LYS A 149 -18.71 8.91 -0.13
C LYS A 149 -19.70 7.74 0.02
N LYS A 150 -20.02 7.41 1.25
CA LYS A 150 -21.15 6.53 1.63
C LYS A 150 -22.51 7.20 1.36
N THR A 151 -22.71 7.79 0.20
CA THR A 151 -23.94 8.53 -0.12
C THR A 151 -24.81 7.77 -1.08
N THR A 152 -25.94 7.35 -0.58
CA THR A 152 -27.11 6.71 -1.19
C THR A 152 -27.13 5.18 -1.12
N ILE A 153 -28.35 4.64 -1.10
CA ILE A 153 -28.63 3.20 -1.20
C ILE A 153 -27.90 2.56 -2.38
N LEU A 154 -27.69 3.30 -3.48
CA LEU A 154 -26.91 2.89 -4.63
C LEU A 154 -25.41 2.83 -4.33
N GLY A 155 -24.85 3.79 -3.60
CA GLY A 155 -23.45 3.79 -3.17
C GLY A 155 -23.14 2.64 -2.21
N LYS A 156 -24.07 2.29 -1.30
CA LYS A 156 -23.96 1.09 -0.45
C LYS A 156 -23.96 -0.21 -1.27
N LEU A 157 -24.74 -0.29 -2.34
CA LEU A 157 -24.82 -1.45 -3.23
C LEU A 157 -23.54 -1.57 -4.10
N ILE A 158 -22.96 -0.45 -4.49
CA ILE A 158 -21.69 -0.42 -5.22
C ILE A 158 -20.55 -0.81 -4.26
N TYR A 159 -20.45 -0.18 -3.10
CA TYR A 159 -19.39 -0.42 -2.10
C TYR A 159 -19.39 -1.86 -1.54
N ASN A 160 -20.54 -2.51 -1.41
CA ASN A 160 -20.64 -3.90 -0.94
C ASN A 160 -20.48 -4.95 -2.06
N ARG A 161 -20.38 -4.54 -3.32
CA ARG A 161 -20.26 -5.44 -4.47
C ARG A 161 -19.04 -5.16 -5.35
N VAL A 162 -18.25 -4.14 -5.02
CA VAL A 162 -17.03 -3.82 -5.76
C VAL A 162 -15.94 -4.77 -5.28
N GLY A 163 -15.81 -5.90 -5.95
CA GLY A 163 -14.61 -6.72 -5.85
C GLY A 163 -13.42 -6.02 -6.54
N VAL A 164 -12.24 -6.59 -6.40
CA VAL A 164 -11.04 -6.11 -7.11
C VAL A 164 -11.29 -6.01 -8.64
N GLU A 165 -12.21 -6.81 -9.15
CA GLU A 165 -12.65 -6.84 -10.56
C GLU A 165 -13.55 -5.66 -10.96
N ASP A 166 -13.96 -4.84 -10.02
CA ASP A 166 -14.90 -3.74 -10.22
C ASP A 166 -14.24 -2.34 -10.13
N TRP A 167 -12.93 -2.29 -9.90
CA TRP A 167 -12.11 -1.06 -9.86
C TRP A 167 -11.59 -0.67 -11.23
#